data_e7a79e0efae91ca3778d7728287925c0
#
_entry.id   e7a79e0efae91ca3778d7728287925c0
#
_cell.length_a   1.000
_cell.length_b   1.000
_cell.length_c   1.000
_cell.angle_alpha   90.00
_cell.angle_beta   90.00
_cell.angle_gamma   90.00
#
_symmetry.space_group_name_H-M   'P 1'
#
loop_
_entity.id
_entity.type
_entity.pdbx_description
1 polymer ?
#
loop_
_entity_poly.entity_id
_entity_poly.type
_entity_poly.pdbx_seq_one_letter_code
_entity_poly.pdbx_strand_id
1 'polypeptide(L)'
;DLSRLPLELLEDSVELSRACIAKEFRNTQGLFLLWKGLASYLAFNRKRFLFGCCSLTSQNPEEGKLTMELLEREGYLHDRFFVSPKAGVECYPAVFGVERPFPVRLPKLFRSYLRIGAKVCGPPAIDRVFKTIDFFVLFDLFEMDRQSQKLFFGV
;
A
#
# COMPACT_ATOMS: atom_id res chain seq x y z
N ASP A 1 9.26 -3.62 9.19
CA ASP A 1 10.72 -3.49 9.33
C ASP A 1 11.32 -3.10 7.98
N LEU A 2 11.88 -1.89 7.88
CA LEU A 2 12.44 -1.35 6.63
C LEU A 2 13.94 -1.66 6.46
N SER A 3 14.56 -2.39 7.38
CA SER A 3 16.01 -2.65 7.39
C SER A 3 16.53 -3.41 6.15
N ARG A 4 15.63 -4.05 5.41
CA ARG A 4 15.94 -4.78 4.18
C ARG A 4 15.82 -3.95 2.90
N LEU A 5 15.29 -2.74 3.00
CA LEU A 5 15.22 -1.84 1.86
C LEU A 5 16.58 -1.13 1.68
N PRO A 6 17.03 -0.94 0.44
CA PRO A 6 18.23 -0.15 0.17
C PRO A 6 18.11 1.28 0.72
N LEU A 7 19.19 1.82 1.25
CA LEU A 7 19.22 3.17 1.79
C LEU A 7 18.87 4.20 0.71
N GLU A 8 19.39 4.01 -0.50
CA GLU A 8 19.14 4.88 -1.65
C GLU A 8 17.65 4.93 -2.02
N LEU A 9 16.93 3.78 -1.88
CA LEU A 9 15.48 3.76 -2.09
C LEU A 9 14.78 4.60 -1.01
N LEU A 10 15.17 4.44 0.26
CA LEU A 10 14.56 5.18 1.37
C LEU A 10 14.84 6.69 1.25
N GLU A 11 16.05 7.09 0.87
CA GLU A 11 16.43 8.48 0.64
C GLU A 11 15.65 9.10 -0.53
N ASP A 12 15.34 8.31 -1.57
CA ASP A 12 14.55 8.74 -2.72
C ASP A 12 13.04 8.49 -2.56
N SER A 13 12.59 8.26 -1.33
CA SER A 13 11.20 7.96 -0.99
C SER A 13 10.50 9.08 -0.24
N VAL A 14 9.18 9.05 -0.29
CA VAL A 14 8.27 9.78 0.61
C VAL A 14 7.34 8.77 1.27
N GLU A 15 7.21 8.84 2.59
CA GLU A 15 6.20 8.09 3.31
C GLU A 15 4.85 8.79 3.25
N LEU A 16 3.83 8.09 2.79
CA LEU A 16 2.45 8.52 2.82
C LEU A 16 1.73 7.81 3.97
N SER A 17 1.46 8.52 5.03
CA SER A 17 0.75 8.01 6.18
C SER A 17 -0.38 8.95 6.61
N ARG A 18 -1.39 8.41 7.29
CA ARG A 18 -2.50 9.17 7.90
C ARG A 18 -3.21 10.14 6.93
N ALA A 19 -3.36 9.74 5.66
CA ALA A 19 -4.10 10.53 4.69
C ALA A 19 -5.56 10.68 5.14
N CYS A 20 -6.04 11.90 5.25
CA CYS A 20 -7.41 12.17 5.64
C CYS A 20 -8.00 13.31 4.80
N ILE A 21 -9.31 13.23 4.57
CA ILE A 21 -10.07 14.26 3.87
C ILE A 21 -11.27 14.61 4.76
N ALA A 22 -11.51 15.88 4.97
CA ALA A 22 -12.66 16.35 5.72
C ALA A 22 -13.96 15.82 5.12
N LYS A 23 -14.95 15.50 5.95
CA LYS A 23 -16.14 14.73 5.58
C LYS A 23 -16.88 15.33 4.37
N GLU A 24 -17.00 16.63 4.32
CA GLU A 24 -17.65 17.40 3.26
C GLU A 24 -16.94 17.34 1.91
N PHE A 25 -15.62 17.04 1.91
CA PHE A 25 -14.79 16.91 0.70
C PHE A 25 -14.48 15.47 0.33
N ARG A 26 -15.07 14.47 1.00
CA ARG A 26 -14.86 13.03 0.72
C ARG A 26 -15.57 12.59 -0.56
N ASN A 27 -15.10 13.08 -1.68
CA ASN A 27 -15.57 12.75 -3.00
C ASN A 27 -14.39 12.42 -3.92
N THR A 28 -14.68 11.99 -5.14
CA THR A 28 -13.63 11.64 -6.13
C THR A 28 -12.72 12.82 -6.46
N GLN A 29 -13.27 14.03 -6.51
CA GLN A 29 -12.50 15.24 -6.81
C GLN A 29 -11.53 15.61 -5.68
N GLY A 30 -11.95 15.52 -4.42
CA GLY A 30 -11.10 15.76 -3.25
C GLY A 30 -9.91 14.81 -3.21
N LEU A 31 -10.14 13.52 -3.45
CA LEU A 31 -9.08 12.52 -3.54
C LEU A 31 -8.13 12.78 -4.72
N PHE A 32 -8.67 13.14 -5.87
CA PHE A 32 -7.88 13.46 -7.06
C PHE A 32 -6.97 14.68 -6.84
N LEU A 33 -7.48 15.74 -6.21
CA LEU A 33 -6.69 16.93 -5.88
C LEU A 33 -5.58 16.63 -4.88
N LEU A 34 -5.86 15.78 -3.89
CA LEU A 34 -4.85 15.31 -2.93
C LEU A 34 -3.70 14.58 -3.67
N TRP A 35 -4.04 13.69 -4.59
CA TRP A 35 -3.06 12.99 -5.42
C TRP A 35 -2.27 13.93 -6.34
N LYS A 36 -2.91 14.94 -6.94
CA LYS A 36 -2.18 15.95 -7.73
C LYS A 36 -1.21 16.76 -6.87
N GLY A 37 -1.62 17.14 -5.67
CA GLY A 37 -0.72 17.81 -4.72
C GLY A 37 0.47 16.93 -4.34
N LEU A 38 0.24 15.65 -4.08
CA LEU A 38 1.30 14.68 -3.80
C LEU A 38 2.25 14.51 -4.99
N ALA A 39 1.73 14.38 -6.21
CA ALA A 39 2.54 14.29 -7.42
C ALA A 39 3.41 15.55 -7.60
N SER A 40 2.85 16.73 -7.38
CA SER A 40 3.62 18.00 -7.42
C SER A 40 4.71 18.03 -6.35
N TYR A 41 4.43 17.53 -5.14
CA TYR A 41 5.42 17.44 -4.06
C TYR A 41 6.57 16.49 -4.42
N LEU A 42 6.26 15.30 -4.96
CA LEU A 42 7.25 14.32 -5.40
C LEU A 42 8.14 14.89 -6.51
N ALA A 43 7.54 15.52 -7.52
CA ALA A 43 8.27 16.15 -8.61
C ALA A 43 9.18 17.30 -8.13
N PHE A 44 8.68 18.19 -7.27
CA PHE A 44 9.45 19.30 -6.72
C PHE A 44 10.66 18.82 -5.90
N ASN A 45 10.49 17.77 -5.10
CA ASN A 45 11.54 17.19 -4.27
C ASN A 45 12.36 16.12 -5.00
N ARG A 46 12.12 15.90 -6.29
CA ARG A 46 12.79 14.87 -7.12
C ARG A 46 12.77 13.49 -6.51
N LYS A 47 11.65 13.09 -5.89
CA LYS A 47 11.44 11.78 -5.29
C LYS A 47 10.84 10.80 -6.28
N ARG A 48 11.37 9.59 -6.30
CA ARG A 48 10.93 8.52 -7.19
C ARG A 48 9.91 7.58 -6.53
N PHE A 49 10.10 7.29 -5.24
CA PHE A 49 9.31 6.28 -4.57
C PHE A 49 8.32 6.90 -3.59
N LEU A 50 7.18 6.25 -3.47
CA LEU A 50 6.18 6.53 -2.46
C LEU A 50 5.85 5.23 -1.74
N PHE A 51 5.89 5.21 -0.41
CA PHE A 51 5.50 4.03 0.35
C PHE A 51 4.54 4.38 1.50
N GLY A 52 3.86 3.37 1.98
CA GLY A 52 2.94 3.50 3.11
C GLY A 52 2.21 2.20 3.38
N CYS A 53 1.17 2.25 4.22
CA CYS A 53 0.34 1.10 4.51
C CYS A 53 -1.04 1.24 3.88
N CYS A 54 -1.49 0.15 3.25
CA CYS A 54 -2.89 -0.03 2.89
C CYS A 54 -3.54 -0.99 3.88
N SER A 55 -4.65 -0.58 4.47
CA SER A 55 -5.23 -1.25 5.62
C SER A 55 -6.58 -1.90 5.32
N LEU A 56 -6.80 -3.08 5.90
CA LEU A 56 -8.13 -3.67 6.09
C LEU A 56 -8.63 -3.26 7.47
N THR A 57 -9.90 -2.90 7.58
CA THR A 57 -10.56 -2.65 8.88
C THR A 57 -10.97 -3.99 9.48
N SER A 58 -9.99 -4.76 9.92
CA SER A 58 -10.16 -6.12 10.45
C SER A 58 -9.07 -6.43 11.48
N GLN A 59 -9.36 -7.42 12.34
CA GLN A 59 -8.42 -8.02 13.28
C GLN A 59 -8.38 -9.56 13.11
N ASN A 60 -9.00 -10.07 12.03
CA ASN A 60 -9.02 -11.50 11.74
C ASN A 60 -7.79 -11.91 10.92
N PRO A 61 -6.84 -12.70 11.45
CA PRO A 61 -5.66 -13.16 10.73
C PRO A 61 -5.97 -13.93 9.43
N GLU A 62 -7.09 -14.67 9.39
CA GLU A 62 -7.51 -15.39 8.19
C GLU A 62 -7.81 -14.42 7.03
N GLU A 63 -8.44 -13.26 7.31
CA GLU A 63 -8.68 -12.23 6.32
C GLU A 63 -7.38 -11.65 5.77
N GLY A 64 -6.39 -11.43 6.64
CA GLY A 64 -5.05 -11.02 6.24
C GLY A 64 -4.37 -12.03 5.32
N LYS A 65 -4.44 -13.32 5.68
CA LYS A 65 -3.86 -14.42 4.89
C LYS A 65 -4.54 -14.56 3.53
N LEU A 66 -5.86 -14.62 3.48
CA LEU A 66 -6.63 -14.72 2.24
C LEU A 66 -6.42 -13.50 1.34
N THR A 67 -6.29 -12.31 1.93
CA THR A 67 -5.96 -11.10 1.17
C THR A 67 -4.57 -11.20 0.54
N MET A 68 -3.58 -11.70 1.28
CA MET A 68 -2.23 -11.89 0.75
C MET A 68 -2.22 -12.88 -0.42
N GLU A 69 -2.93 -14.00 -0.30
CA GLU A 69 -3.09 -15.00 -1.38
C GLU A 69 -3.78 -14.41 -2.62
N LEU A 70 -4.79 -13.55 -2.40
CA LEU A 70 -5.45 -12.82 -3.49
C LEU A 70 -4.46 -11.89 -4.21
N LEU A 71 -3.68 -11.12 -3.45
CA LEU A 71 -2.70 -10.17 -4.00
C LEU A 71 -1.60 -10.88 -4.77
N GLU A 72 -1.12 -12.02 -4.28
CA GLU A 72 -0.15 -12.87 -4.96
C GLU A 72 -0.71 -13.41 -6.27
N ARG A 73 -1.88 -14.02 -6.24
CA ARG A 73 -2.55 -14.58 -7.42
C ARG A 73 -2.81 -13.53 -8.50
N GLU A 74 -3.12 -12.29 -8.11
CA GLU A 74 -3.39 -11.18 -9.02
C GLU A 74 -2.12 -10.42 -9.46
N GLY A 75 -0.92 -10.86 -9.01
CA GLY A 75 0.35 -10.26 -9.42
C GLY A 75 0.63 -8.89 -8.82
N TYR A 76 0.09 -8.61 -7.63
CA TYR A 76 0.30 -7.33 -6.93
C TYR A 76 1.47 -7.35 -5.95
N LEU A 77 2.21 -8.48 -5.84
CA LEU A 77 3.41 -8.51 -5.02
C LEU A 77 4.59 -7.87 -5.73
N HIS A 78 5.45 -7.22 -4.96
CA HIS A 78 6.70 -6.68 -5.46
C HIS A 78 7.72 -7.81 -5.68
N ASP A 79 8.40 -7.81 -6.81
CA ASP A 79 9.35 -8.85 -7.22
C ASP A 79 10.76 -8.68 -6.64
N ARG A 80 11.14 -7.44 -6.28
CA ARG A 80 12.51 -7.10 -5.85
C ARG A 80 12.63 -6.74 -4.37
N PHE A 81 11.60 -6.11 -3.80
CA PHE A 81 11.67 -5.59 -2.44
C PHE A 81 10.72 -6.34 -1.51
N PHE A 82 11.24 -6.68 -0.34
CA PHE A 82 10.50 -7.42 0.67
C PHE A 82 10.59 -6.74 2.03
N VAL A 83 9.45 -6.52 2.66
CA VAL A 83 9.31 -5.88 3.97
C VAL A 83 8.55 -6.83 4.89
N SER A 84 9.15 -7.18 6.02
CA SER A 84 8.50 -8.00 7.04
C SER A 84 7.87 -7.13 8.12
N PRO A 85 6.78 -7.55 8.75
CA PRO A 85 6.35 -6.99 10.02
C PRO A 85 7.47 -7.01 11.05
N LYS A 86 7.43 -6.09 12.02
CA LYS A 86 8.28 -6.20 13.21
C LYS A 86 7.82 -7.38 14.07
N ALA A 87 8.75 -7.93 14.85
CA ALA A 87 8.42 -9.01 15.77
C ALA A 87 7.28 -8.62 16.73
N GLY A 88 6.31 -9.48 16.89
CA GLY A 88 5.15 -9.31 17.77
C GLY A 88 3.96 -8.57 17.14
N VAL A 89 4.06 -8.13 15.88
CA VAL A 89 2.95 -7.53 15.15
C VAL A 89 2.63 -8.27 13.84
N GLU A 90 3.14 -9.47 13.67
CA GLU A 90 2.81 -10.33 12.54
C GLU A 90 1.31 -10.64 12.54
N CYS A 91 0.66 -10.51 11.39
CA CYS A 91 -0.78 -10.77 11.28
C CYS A 91 -1.11 -12.25 11.52
N TYR A 92 -0.24 -13.13 11.04
CA TYR A 92 -0.34 -14.59 11.20
C TYR A 92 1.06 -15.22 11.20
N PRO A 93 1.23 -16.40 11.81
CA PRO A 93 2.51 -17.11 11.80
C PRO A 93 2.88 -17.58 10.38
N ALA A 94 4.16 -17.89 10.14
CA ALA A 94 4.67 -18.31 8.83
C ALA A 94 3.92 -19.53 8.27
N VAL A 95 3.54 -20.47 9.15
CA VAL A 95 2.69 -21.61 8.81
C VAL A 95 1.30 -21.35 9.39
N PHE A 96 0.38 -20.96 8.56
CA PHE A 96 -0.99 -20.63 8.93
C PHE A 96 -1.97 -21.12 7.85
N GLY A 97 -2.85 -22.02 8.23
CA GLY A 97 -3.94 -22.51 7.38
C GLY A 97 -5.22 -21.72 7.60
N VAL A 98 -6.04 -21.60 6.57
CA VAL A 98 -7.39 -21.07 6.67
C VAL A 98 -8.37 -22.25 6.59
N GLU A 99 -9.16 -22.46 7.63
CA GLU A 99 -10.06 -23.59 7.71
C GLU A 99 -11.24 -23.49 6.72
N ARG A 100 -11.76 -22.27 6.54
CA ARG A 100 -12.91 -22.00 5.67
C ARG A 100 -12.66 -20.73 4.86
N PRO A 101 -12.18 -20.85 3.59
CA PRO A 101 -11.99 -19.70 2.74
C PRO A 101 -13.31 -18.96 2.50
N PHE A 102 -13.27 -17.65 2.60
CA PHE A 102 -14.37 -16.74 2.30
C PHE A 102 -13.93 -15.65 1.31
N PRO A 103 -14.87 -15.04 0.56
CA PRO A 103 -14.49 -14.03 -0.42
C PRO A 103 -13.94 -12.77 0.25
N VAL A 104 -12.72 -12.40 -0.10
CA VAL A 104 -12.06 -11.18 0.35
C VAL A 104 -12.42 -10.02 -0.57
N ARG A 105 -12.68 -8.85 0.02
CA ARG A 105 -12.92 -7.60 -0.71
C ARG A 105 -11.92 -6.54 -0.29
N LEU A 106 -11.03 -6.18 -1.20
CA LEU A 106 -10.13 -5.06 -0.97
C LEU A 106 -10.90 -3.74 -0.84
N PRO A 107 -10.56 -2.88 0.13
CA PRO A 107 -11.07 -1.51 0.21
C PRO A 107 -10.87 -0.76 -1.10
N LYS A 108 -11.81 0.14 -1.44
CA LYS A 108 -11.77 0.88 -2.71
C LYS A 108 -10.44 1.64 -2.90
N LEU A 109 -9.95 2.28 -1.85
CA LEU A 109 -8.70 3.04 -1.89
C LEU A 109 -7.49 2.14 -2.15
N PHE A 110 -7.39 1.01 -1.44
CA PHE A 110 -6.33 0.02 -1.66
C PHE A 110 -6.30 -0.46 -3.11
N ARG A 111 -7.46 -0.85 -3.63
CA ARG A 111 -7.62 -1.26 -5.04
C ARG A 111 -7.20 -0.16 -6.03
N SER A 112 -7.51 1.10 -5.72
CA SER A 112 -7.10 2.23 -6.56
C SER A 112 -5.58 2.36 -6.61
N TYR A 113 -4.90 2.18 -5.49
CA TYR A 113 -3.43 2.23 -5.44
C TYR A 113 -2.78 1.10 -6.24
N LEU A 114 -3.28 -0.12 -6.11
CA LEU A 114 -2.79 -1.26 -6.89
C LEU A 114 -2.96 -1.03 -8.40
N ARG A 115 -4.09 -0.44 -8.82
CA ARG A 115 -4.36 -0.16 -10.24
C ARG A 115 -3.41 0.86 -10.86
N ILE A 116 -2.92 1.81 -10.10
CA ILE A 116 -1.95 2.80 -10.58
C ILE A 116 -0.50 2.37 -10.44
N GLY A 117 -0.25 1.12 -10.01
CA GLY A 117 1.08 0.51 -10.00
C GLY A 117 1.69 0.26 -8.63
N ALA A 118 0.98 0.55 -7.52
CA ALA A 118 1.48 0.18 -6.19
C ALA A 118 1.62 -1.35 -6.06
N LYS A 119 2.68 -1.80 -5.40
CA LYS A 119 2.98 -3.21 -5.14
C LYS A 119 3.10 -3.47 -3.64
N VAL A 120 2.63 -4.63 -3.20
CA VAL A 120 2.74 -5.07 -1.82
C VAL A 120 4.08 -5.76 -1.61
N CYS A 121 4.83 -5.38 -0.58
CA CYS A 121 6.20 -5.83 -0.37
C CYS A 121 6.34 -6.96 0.66
N GLY A 122 5.28 -7.67 1.00
CA GLY A 122 5.38 -8.80 1.90
C GLY A 122 4.16 -9.01 2.79
N PRO A 123 4.25 -9.88 3.80
CA PRO A 123 3.13 -10.22 4.65
C PRO A 123 2.65 -9.03 5.49
N PRO A 124 1.35 -8.98 5.83
CA PRO A 124 0.79 -7.87 6.59
C PRO A 124 1.14 -7.91 8.07
N ALA A 125 1.15 -6.73 8.69
CA ALA A 125 1.16 -6.55 10.13
C ALA A 125 -0.27 -6.42 10.68
N ILE A 126 -0.47 -6.74 11.96
CA ILE A 126 -1.71 -6.46 12.68
C ILE A 126 -1.50 -5.26 13.61
N ASP A 127 -2.27 -4.20 13.39
CA ASP A 127 -2.28 -3.03 14.28
C ASP A 127 -3.43 -3.15 15.28
N ARG A 128 -3.07 -3.38 16.54
CA ARG A 128 -4.03 -3.54 17.65
C ARG A 128 -4.61 -2.19 18.13
N VAL A 129 -3.91 -1.09 17.87
CA VAL A 129 -4.34 0.26 18.26
C VAL A 129 -5.36 0.80 17.28
N PHE A 130 -5.04 0.80 15.99
CA PHE A 130 -5.97 1.21 14.94
C PHE A 130 -6.96 0.13 14.51
N LYS A 131 -6.80 -1.10 15.03
CA LYS A 131 -7.63 -2.28 14.72
C LYS A 131 -7.68 -2.57 13.22
N THR A 132 -6.51 -2.57 12.60
CA THR A 132 -6.33 -2.81 11.17
C THR A 132 -5.36 -3.96 10.90
N ILE A 133 -5.41 -4.48 9.70
CA ILE A 133 -4.38 -5.32 9.10
C ILE A 133 -3.72 -4.49 8.01
N ASP A 134 -2.42 -4.24 8.15
CA ASP A 134 -1.69 -3.27 7.36
C ASP A 134 -0.73 -3.95 6.40
N PHE A 135 -0.93 -3.70 5.11
CA PHE A 135 -0.06 -4.16 4.03
C PHE A 135 0.88 -3.03 3.63
N PHE A 136 2.18 -3.27 3.74
CA PHE A 136 3.18 -2.30 3.27
C PHE A 136 3.17 -2.29 1.74
N VAL A 137 2.97 -1.11 1.17
CA VAL A 137 2.95 -0.89 -0.27
C VAL A 137 4.06 0.06 -0.68
N LEU A 138 4.68 -0.22 -1.80
CA LEU A 138 5.66 0.62 -2.47
C LEU A 138 5.14 0.97 -3.87
N PHE A 139 5.35 2.21 -4.25
CA PHE A 139 4.98 2.74 -5.54
C PHE A 139 6.21 3.38 -6.19
N ASP A 140 6.61 2.88 -7.35
CA ASP A 140 7.68 3.44 -8.17
C ASP A 140 7.08 4.29 -9.29
N LEU A 141 7.37 5.59 -9.30
CA LEU A 141 6.83 6.52 -10.30
C LEU A 141 7.27 6.16 -11.72
N PHE A 142 8.41 5.50 -11.88
CA PHE A 142 8.89 5.09 -13.20
C PHE A 142 8.17 3.85 -13.75
N GLU A 143 7.53 3.07 -12.87
CA GLU A 143 6.72 1.91 -13.24
C GLU A 143 5.22 2.26 -13.41
N MET A 144 4.85 3.52 -13.17
CA MET A 144 3.48 4.00 -13.39
C MET A 144 3.10 3.94 -14.88
N ASP A 145 1.87 3.53 -15.16
CA ASP A 145 1.36 3.57 -16.54
C ASP A 145 1.29 5.00 -17.09
N ARG A 146 1.42 5.13 -18.42
CA ARG A 146 1.47 6.43 -19.09
C ARG A 146 0.21 7.29 -18.88
N GLN A 147 -0.95 6.66 -18.74
CA GLN A 147 -2.20 7.40 -18.54
C GLN A 147 -2.22 8.06 -17.15
N SER A 148 -1.79 7.32 -16.12
CA SER A 148 -1.65 7.82 -14.75
C SER A 148 -0.55 8.87 -14.65
N GLN A 149 0.59 8.68 -15.33
CA GLN A 149 1.66 9.70 -15.41
C GLN A 149 1.11 11.02 -15.97
N LYS A 150 0.42 10.96 -17.11
CA LYS A 150 -0.20 12.15 -17.72
C LYS A 150 -1.25 12.78 -16.81
N LEU A 151 -2.06 11.98 -16.14
CA LEU A 151 -3.12 12.45 -15.26
C LEU A 151 -2.60 13.21 -14.04
N PHE A 152 -1.55 12.69 -13.40
CA PHE A 152 -1.05 13.23 -12.13
C PHE A 152 0.11 14.18 -12.29
N PHE A 153 1.01 13.95 -13.25
CA PHE A 153 2.22 14.73 -13.45
C PHE A 153 2.14 15.67 -14.67
N GLY A 154 1.22 15.43 -15.60
CA GLY A 154 1.04 16.26 -16.80
C GLY A 154 2.08 16.02 -17.89
N VAL A 155 2.77 14.86 -17.84
CA VAL A 155 3.85 14.49 -18.77
C VAL A 155 3.48 13.30 -19.63
#